data_417cf60794ad570fd9345b0d17cd0c31
#
_entry.id   417cf60794ad570fd9345b0d17cd0c31
#
_cell.length_a   1.000
_cell.length_b   1.000
_cell.length_c   1.000
_cell.angle_alpha   90.00
_cell.angle_beta   90.00
_cell.angle_gamma   90.00
#
_symmetry.space_group_name_H-M   'P 1'
#
loop_
_entity.id
_entity.type
_entity.pdbx_description
1 polymer ?
#
loop_
_entity_poly.entity_id
_entity_poly.type
_entity_poly.pdbx_seq_one_letter_code
_entity_poly.pdbx_strand_id
1 'polypeptide(L)'
;MDFTEKRTLGKTGLSVSRLGLAGGYGIQAASVEKAFHEYDVNYFYWSTPRKTGMRDGLRSLVRHNRDNMVIVLQSYDHLGFTVKRAVRKGLKSLGIDYADVLLLGYFRRNPPRKIIDEVMKLKERGTVRFLALSGHNRKFFGEMAQQSDSPVDIFMTRYNAVHRGAEQDIFPHLTEENRPGITIYTATCWGKLLNPKKMPPGEPPLTASDCYRFVLTNPHVDLCMTGPKNELEMDEGMTALKKGPLSDEEMERIRKTGDYIYG
;
A
#
# COMPACT_ATOMS: atom_id res chain seq x y z
N MET A 1 -8.67 3.65 -18.35
CA MET A 1 -7.63 3.75 -17.28
C MET A 1 -6.60 2.65 -17.56
N ASP A 2 -5.35 2.99 -17.73
CA ASP A 2 -4.25 2.04 -17.94
C ASP A 2 -3.53 1.78 -16.62
N PHE A 3 -3.36 0.51 -16.23
CA PHE A 3 -2.68 0.16 -14.98
C PHE A 3 -1.17 0.00 -15.16
N THR A 4 -0.66 0.02 -16.39
CA THR A 4 0.78 0.04 -16.66
C THR A 4 1.37 1.43 -16.46
N GLU A 5 0.55 2.48 -16.54
CA GLU A 5 0.97 3.85 -16.30
C GLU A 5 1.08 4.15 -14.80
N LYS A 6 2.15 4.84 -14.43
CA LYS A 6 2.31 5.36 -13.07
C LYS A 6 1.27 6.43 -12.76
N ARG A 7 0.92 6.54 -11.48
CA ARG A 7 -0.04 7.52 -10.98
C ARG A 7 0.61 8.41 -9.92
N THR A 8 0.20 9.67 -9.89
CA THR A 8 0.58 10.57 -8.79
C THR A 8 -0.12 10.13 -7.49
N LEU A 9 0.66 9.92 -6.44
CA LEU A 9 0.17 9.51 -5.13
C LEU A 9 -0.36 10.72 -4.36
N GLY A 10 -1.61 11.10 -4.63
CA GLY A 10 -2.25 12.25 -4.03
C GLY A 10 -1.38 13.52 -4.07
N LYS A 11 -1.45 14.32 -2.99
CA LYS A 11 -0.69 15.57 -2.83
C LYS A 11 0.83 15.42 -2.69
N THR A 12 1.35 14.20 -2.64
CA THR A 12 2.80 13.97 -2.46
C THR A 12 3.62 14.29 -3.70
N GLY A 13 3.02 14.31 -4.88
CA GLY A 13 3.73 14.44 -6.15
C GLY A 13 4.56 13.21 -6.54
N LEU A 14 4.58 12.16 -5.72
CA LEU A 14 5.29 10.92 -6.05
C LEU A 14 4.60 10.20 -7.21
N SER A 15 5.34 9.88 -8.25
CA SER A 15 4.89 9.02 -9.34
C SER A 15 5.09 7.56 -8.95
N VAL A 16 4.01 6.80 -8.76
CA VAL A 16 4.04 5.42 -8.25
C VAL A 16 3.40 4.44 -9.23
N SER A 17 3.94 3.23 -9.28
CA SER A 17 3.31 2.09 -9.96
C SER A 17 1.97 1.75 -9.30
N ARG A 18 1.01 1.24 -10.08
CA ARG A 18 -0.33 0.91 -9.58
C ARG A 18 -0.33 -0.26 -8.58
N LEU A 19 0.68 -1.15 -8.65
CA LEU A 19 0.95 -2.18 -7.65
C LEU A 19 2.23 -1.86 -6.90
N GLY A 20 2.20 -1.99 -5.57
CA GLY A 20 3.36 -1.89 -4.70
C GLY A 20 3.70 -3.26 -4.10
N LEU A 21 4.95 -3.46 -3.72
CA LEU A 21 5.45 -4.72 -3.18
C LEU A 21 5.72 -4.64 -1.68
N ALA A 22 5.09 -5.52 -0.90
CA ALA A 22 5.29 -5.66 0.54
C ALA A 22 6.16 -6.88 0.89
N GLY A 23 7.19 -6.67 1.71
CA GLY A 23 8.17 -7.69 2.04
C GLY A 23 7.82 -8.62 3.21
N GLY A 24 6.61 -8.50 3.78
CA GLY A 24 6.24 -9.20 5.01
C GLY A 24 6.03 -10.72 4.87
N TYR A 25 5.81 -11.21 3.66
CA TYR A 25 5.39 -12.59 3.40
C TYR A 25 6.50 -13.52 2.95
N GLY A 26 7.70 -13.03 2.65
CA GLY A 26 8.87 -13.84 2.41
C GLY A 26 9.40 -13.87 0.98
N ILE A 27 8.97 -12.92 0.13
CA ILE A 27 9.51 -12.75 -1.21
C ILE A 27 11.04 -12.70 -1.21
N GLN A 28 11.67 -13.30 -2.20
CA GLN A 28 13.11 -13.36 -2.35
C GLN A 28 13.69 -12.12 -3.01
N ALA A 29 14.98 -11.85 -2.81
CA ALA A 29 15.66 -10.67 -3.36
C ALA A 29 15.57 -10.58 -4.89
N ALA A 30 15.82 -11.70 -5.60
CA ALA A 30 15.71 -11.73 -7.06
C ALA A 30 14.31 -11.32 -7.56
N SER A 31 13.25 -11.75 -6.85
CA SER A 31 11.88 -11.37 -7.23
C SER A 31 11.60 -9.89 -6.94
N VAL A 32 12.25 -9.27 -5.94
CA VAL A 32 12.16 -7.81 -5.72
C VAL A 32 12.82 -7.05 -6.86
N GLU A 33 13.99 -7.50 -7.30
CA GLU A 33 14.71 -6.92 -8.46
C GLU A 33 13.90 -7.10 -9.76
N LYS A 34 13.33 -8.29 -9.98
CA LYS A 34 12.44 -8.58 -11.10
C LYS A 34 11.21 -7.65 -11.10
N ALA A 35 10.57 -7.44 -9.94
CA ALA A 35 9.43 -6.53 -9.83
C ALA A 35 9.78 -5.11 -10.31
N PHE A 36 10.95 -4.62 -9.98
CA PHE A 36 11.43 -3.31 -10.40
C PHE A 36 11.74 -3.28 -11.90
N HIS A 37 12.51 -4.24 -12.42
CA HIS A 37 13.02 -4.20 -13.80
C HIS A 37 12.03 -4.65 -14.86
N GLU A 38 11.17 -5.63 -14.55
CA GLU A 38 10.27 -6.23 -15.55
C GLU A 38 8.83 -5.72 -15.44
N TYR A 39 8.39 -5.32 -14.24
CA TYR A 39 7.02 -4.84 -14.00
C TYR A 39 6.93 -3.36 -13.66
N ASP A 40 8.05 -2.63 -13.70
CA ASP A 40 8.17 -1.20 -13.37
C ASP A 40 7.57 -0.85 -11.98
N VAL A 41 7.60 -1.81 -11.04
CA VAL A 41 7.19 -1.58 -9.65
C VAL A 41 8.22 -0.71 -8.98
N ASN A 42 7.80 0.44 -8.49
CA ASN A 42 8.69 1.38 -7.82
C ASN A 42 8.32 1.69 -6.36
N TYR A 43 7.19 1.17 -5.86
CA TYR A 43 6.74 1.40 -4.48
C TYR A 43 6.97 0.15 -3.62
N PHE A 44 7.91 0.26 -2.67
CA PHE A 44 8.37 -0.87 -1.86
C PHE A 44 8.13 -0.63 -0.37
N TYR A 45 7.35 -1.52 0.23
CA TYR A 45 7.04 -1.47 1.64
C TYR A 45 7.87 -2.49 2.42
N TRP A 46 8.90 -2.00 3.09
CA TRP A 46 9.74 -2.81 3.97
C TRP A 46 9.15 -2.82 5.38
N SER A 47 8.35 -3.86 5.67
CA SER A 47 7.53 -3.95 6.88
C SER A 47 8.22 -4.65 8.05
N THR A 48 9.24 -5.46 7.81
CA THR A 48 9.85 -6.28 8.87
C THR A 48 11.30 -6.66 8.57
N PRO A 49 12.19 -6.56 9.57
CA PRO A 49 13.56 -7.04 9.45
C PRO A 49 13.69 -8.57 9.50
N ARG A 50 12.61 -9.28 9.86
CA ARG A 50 12.63 -10.75 9.99
C ARG A 50 12.68 -11.46 8.64
N LYS A 51 12.19 -10.82 7.59
CA LYS A 51 12.21 -11.33 6.22
C LYS A 51 13.27 -10.59 5.43
N THR A 52 14.35 -11.27 5.07
CA THR A 52 15.54 -10.63 4.50
C THR A 52 15.45 -10.36 3.01
N GLY A 53 14.67 -11.13 2.26
CA GLY A 53 14.60 -11.00 0.80
C GLY A 53 14.29 -9.59 0.31
N MET A 54 13.25 -8.93 0.87
CA MET A 54 12.96 -7.54 0.52
C MET A 54 14.13 -6.61 0.85
N ARG A 55 14.75 -6.76 2.02
CA ARG A 55 15.91 -5.95 2.40
C ARG A 55 17.05 -6.12 1.41
N ASP A 56 17.37 -7.36 1.06
CA ASP A 56 18.53 -7.68 0.24
C ASP A 56 18.31 -7.22 -1.21
N GLY A 57 17.11 -7.39 -1.77
CA GLY A 57 16.74 -6.85 -3.07
C GLY A 57 16.75 -5.32 -3.10
N LEU A 58 16.19 -4.66 -2.07
CA LEU A 58 16.25 -3.20 -1.98
C LEU A 58 17.69 -2.69 -1.88
N ARG A 59 18.56 -3.34 -1.09
CA ARG A 59 19.98 -2.96 -0.99
C ARG A 59 20.74 -3.07 -2.31
N SER A 60 20.37 -4.04 -3.15
CA SER A 60 20.90 -4.16 -4.50
C SER A 60 20.44 -3.00 -5.38
N LEU A 61 19.12 -2.76 -5.42
CA LEU A 61 18.49 -1.75 -6.28
C LEU A 61 18.90 -0.31 -5.95
N VAL A 62 18.95 0.05 -4.66
CA VAL A 62 19.20 1.44 -4.24
C VAL A 62 20.56 1.97 -4.65
N ARG A 63 21.53 1.11 -4.94
CA ARG A 63 22.88 1.51 -5.35
C ARG A 63 22.89 2.33 -6.65
N HIS A 64 21.92 2.06 -7.54
CA HIS A 64 21.88 2.66 -8.87
C HIS A 64 20.51 3.26 -9.23
N ASN A 65 19.47 2.98 -8.45
CA ASN A 65 18.08 3.31 -8.81
C ASN A 65 17.32 4.06 -7.70
N ARG A 66 18.02 4.59 -6.67
CA ARG A 66 17.35 5.19 -5.50
C ARG A 66 16.32 6.26 -5.86
N ASP A 67 16.61 7.11 -6.83
CA ASP A 67 15.74 8.22 -7.22
C ASP A 67 14.48 7.77 -7.98
N ASN A 68 14.49 6.55 -8.52
CA ASN A 68 13.34 5.96 -9.21
C ASN A 68 12.48 5.09 -8.28
N MET A 69 12.77 5.06 -6.97
CA MET A 69 12.12 4.19 -6.00
C MET A 69 11.43 4.99 -4.91
N VAL A 70 10.27 4.51 -4.49
CA VAL A 70 9.55 4.98 -3.31
C VAL A 70 9.67 3.92 -2.23
N ILE A 71 10.44 4.21 -1.19
CA ILE A 71 10.70 3.30 -0.07
C ILE A 71 9.91 3.70 1.15
N VAL A 72 9.10 2.76 1.63
CA VAL A 72 8.24 2.93 2.81
C VAL A 72 8.85 2.20 3.99
N LEU A 73 9.16 2.94 5.05
CA LEU A 73 9.48 2.40 6.37
C LEU A 73 8.25 2.44 7.26
N GLN A 74 8.12 1.44 8.12
CA GLN A 74 7.00 1.34 9.04
C GLN A 74 7.46 1.47 10.49
N SER A 75 6.62 2.13 11.32
CA SER A 75 6.70 2.07 12.79
C SER A 75 5.32 1.79 13.37
N TYR A 76 5.27 0.84 14.31
CA TYR A 76 4.10 0.59 15.19
C TYR A 76 4.29 1.23 16.56
N ASP A 77 5.33 2.03 16.73
CA ASP A 77 5.65 2.64 18.00
C ASP A 77 4.67 3.76 18.35
N HIS A 78 4.36 3.88 19.62
CA HIS A 78 3.46 4.91 20.17
C HIS A 78 4.20 6.02 20.93
N LEU A 79 5.55 6.05 20.85
CA LEU A 79 6.40 7.07 21.46
C LEU A 79 7.33 7.68 20.42
N GLY A 80 7.47 9.00 20.41
CA GLY A 80 8.24 9.72 19.37
C GLY A 80 9.69 9.26 19.26
N PHE A 81 10.38 9.05 20.40
CA PHE A 81 11.78 8.60 20.36
C PHE A 81 11.95 7.18 19.80
N THR A 82 10.97 6.30 19.98
CA THR A 82 10.98 4.95 19.42
C THR A 82 10.72 4.99 17.92
N VAL A 83 9.84 5.88 17.44
CA VAL A 83 9.63 6.15 16.01
C VAL A 83 10.95 6.56 15.33
N LYS A 84 11.65 7.55 15.89
CA LYS A 84 12.96 8.00 15.40
C LYS A 84 13.99 6.86 15.35
N ARG A 85 14.03 6.04 16.41
CA ARG A 85 14.92 4.86 16.48
C ARG A 85 14.58 3.84 15.40
N ALA A 86 13.28 3.58 15.16
CA ALA A 86 12.81 2.66 14.12
C ALA A 86 13.25 3.15 12.74
N VAL A 87 13.02 4.43 12.41
CA VAL A 87 13.45 5.05 11.15
C VAL A 87 14.96 4.89 10.97
N ARG A 88 15.77 5.30 11.94
CA ARG A 88 17.24 5.20 11.85
C ARG A 88 17.71 3.76 11.64
N LYS A 89 17.08 2.79 12.32
CA LYS A 89 17.39 1.36 12.15
C LYS A 89 17.01 0.87 10.74
N GLY A 90 15.87 1.32 10.22
CA GLY A 90 15.42 1.00 8.87
C GLY A 90 16.39 1.52 7.80
N LEU A 91 16.73 2.81 7.86
CA LEU A 91 17.68 3.44 6.94
C LEU A 91 19.03 2.72 6.94
N LYS A 92 19.59 2.46 8.14
CA LYS A 92 20.84 1.70 8.28
C LYS A 92 20.75 0.31 7.69
N SER A 93 19.62 -0.39 7.89
CA SER A 93 19.40 -1.75 7.36
C SER A 93 19.34 -1.79 5.84
N LEU A 94 18.81 -0.75 5.21
CA LEU A 94 18.70 -0.64 3.75
C LEU A 94 19.94 0.03 3.11
N GLY A 95 20.78 0.73 3.89
CA GLY A 95 21.94 1.47 3.38
C GLY A 95 21.52 2.74 2.60
N ILE A 96 20.49 3.43 3.09
CA ILE A 96 19.95 4.67 2.50
C ILE A 96 19.93 5.79 3.53
N ASP A 97 19.97 7.04 3.05
CA ASP A 97 20.00 8.23 3.91
C ASP A 97 18.61 8.75 4.25
N TYR A 98 17.61 8.47 3.42
CA TYR A 98 16.24 8.89 3.62
C TYR A 98 15.24 7.83 3.16
N ALA A 99 14.04 7.88 3.74
CA ALA A 99 12.87 7.14 3.26
C ALA A 99 11.87 8.10 2.64
N ASP A 100 11.18 7.67 1.58
CA ASP A 100 10.15 8.49 0.96
C ASP A 100 8.93 8.59 1.88
N VAL A 101 8.54 7.48 2.48
CA VAL A 101 7.34 7.41 3.32
C VAL A 101 7.66 6.78 4.67
N LEU A 102 7.23 7.42 5.73
CA LEU A 102 7.11 6.80 7.05
C LEU A 102 5.64 6.44 7.29
N LEU A 103 5.36 5.15 7.41
CA LEU A 103 4.05 4.64 7.76
C LEU A 103 3.93 4.43 9.27
N LEU A 104 3.03 5.17 9.91
CA LEU A 104 2.60 4.90 11.28
C LEU A 104 1.41 3.93 11.27
N GLY A 105 1.55 2.80 11.96
CA GLY A 105 0.58 1.71 11.93
C GLY A 105 -0.47 1.73 13.03
N TYR A 106 -1.69 1.29 12.67
CA TYR A 106 -2.81 0.98 13.56
C TYR A 106 -3.34 2.14 14.43
N PHE A 107 -3.42 3.33 13.86
CA PHE A 107 -4.08 4.43 14.56
C PHE A 107 -5.60 4.44 14.28
N ARG A 108 -6.40 4.58 15.35
CA ARG A 108 -7.87 4.72 15.29
C ARG A 108 -8.34 6.15 15.50
N ARG A 109 -7.41 7.05 15.81
CA ARG A 109 -7.57 8.49 16.04
C ARG A 109 -6.25 9.17 15.73
N ASN A 110 -6.20 10.49 15.74
CA ASN A 110 -4.97 11.24 15.53
C ASN A 110 -3.83 10.69 16.38
N PRO A 111 -2.65 10.47 15.80
CA PRO A 111 -1.46 10.15 16.57
C PRO A 111 -1.20 11.22 17.63
N PRO A 112 -0.67 10.85 18.81
CA PRO A 112 -0.28 11.83 19.83
C PRO A 112 0.62 12.92 19.26
N ARG A 113 0.40 14.18 19.68
CA ARG A 113 1.16 15.33 19.18
C ARG A 113 2.68 15.12 19.22
N LYS A 114 3.18 14.51 20.31
CA LYS A 114 4.62 14.19 20.45
C LYS A 114 5.17 13.27 19.34
N ILE A 115 4.33 12.40 18.77
CA ILE A 115 4.71 11.56 17.64
C ILE A 115 4.75 12.40 16.35
N ILE A 116 3.71 13.21 16.14
CA ILE A 116 3.65 14.11 14.98
C ILE A 116 4.83 15.08 15.00
N ASP A 117 5.10 15.73 16.14
CA ASP A 117 6.24 16.65 16.29
C ASP A 117 7.59 15.98 15.95
N GLU A 118 7.77 14.71 16.34
CA GLU A 118 9.00 13.97 15.98
C GLU A 118 9.05 13.63 14.48
N VAL A 119 7.92 13.27 13.88
CA VAL A 119 7.84 13.03 12.43
C VAL A 119 8.13 14.32 11.66
N MET A 120 7.58 15.46 12.10
CA MET A 120 7.85 16.76 11.45
C MET A 120 9.34 17.11 11.50
N LYS A 121 10.02 16.86 12.62
CA LYS A 121 11.48 17.01 12.71
C LYS A 121 12.25 16.09 11.76
N LEU A 122 11.74 14.86 11.53
CA LEU A 122 12.34 13.96 10.55
C LEU A 122 12.13 14.46 9.11
N LYS A 123 10.96 15.06 8.82
CA LYS A 123 10.66 15.70 7.52
C LYS A 123 11.55 16.92 7.30
N GLU A 124 11.67 17.81 8.28
CA GLU A 124 12.54 19.01 8.22
C GLU A 124 14.01 18.68 7.94
N ARG A 125 14.48 17.54 8.46
CA ARG A 125 15.85 17.05 8.21
C ARG A 125 16.02 16.28 6.91
N GLY A 126 14.97 16.13 6.12
CA GLY A 126 14.98 15.32 4.91
C GLY A 126 15.14 13.80 5.15
N THR A 127 15.05 13.34 6.41
CA THR A 127 15.18 11.92 6.75
C THR A 127 13.96 11.09 6.31
N VAL A 128 12.79 11.74 6.28
CA VAL A 128 11.53 11.22 5.77
C VAL A 128 10.87 12.31 4.94
N ARG A 129 10.31 11.96 3.78
CA ARG A 129 9.64 12.95 2.92
C ARG A 129 8.15 13.10 3.26
N PHE A 130 7.45 11.99 3.42
CA PHE A 130 6.00 11.96 3.59
C PHE A 130 5.58 11.08 4.77
N LEU A 131 4.45 11.44 5.39
CA LEU A 131 3.81 10.68 6.47
C LEU A 131 2.60 9.92 5.93
N ALA A 132 2.63 8.59 6.09
CA ALA A 132 1.45 7.75 5.88
C ALA A 132 0.87 7.28 7.22
N LEU A 133 -0.44 7.10 7.24
CA LEU A 133 -1.16 6.55 8.38
C LEU A 133 -1.96 5.33 7.96
N SER A 134 -1.88 4.23 8.74
CA SER A 134 -2.77 3.08 8.54
C SER A 134 -3.68 2.84 9.72
N GLY A 135 -4.89 2.35 9.44
CA GLY A 135 -5.87 2.03 10.47
C GLY A 135 -7.14 1.39 9.91
N HIS A 136 -8.01 0.99 10.82
CA HIS A 136 -9.28 0.34 10.48
C HIS A 136 -10.51 1.24 10.70
N ASN A 137 -10.34 2.41 11.32
CA ASN A 137 -11.42 3.36 11.54
C ASN A 137 -11.62 4.24 10.29
N ARG A 138 -12.47 3.79 9.38
CA ARG A 138 -12.73 4.49 8.12
C ARG A 138 -13.31 5.88 8.30
N LYS A 139 -14.24 6.06 9.25
CA LYS A 139 -14.83 7.39 9.56
C LYS A 139 -13.77 8.40 9.96
N PHE A 140 -12.81 7.99 10.77
CA PHE A 140 -11.67 8.82 11.14
C PHE A 140 -10.84 9.27 9.91
N PHE A 141 -10.63 8.39 8.93
CA PHE A 141 -9.94 8.76 7.70
C PHE A 141 -10.79 9.70 6.82
N GLY A 142 -12.10 9.51 6.76
CA GLY A 142 -13.00 10.42 6.06
C GLY A 142 -13.04 11.82 6.68
N GLU A 143 -13.06 11.90 8.02
CA GLU A 143 -12.95 13.17 8.75
C GLU A 143 -11.59 13.85 8.51
N MET A 144 -10.50 13.07 8.51
CA MET A 144 -9.15 13.57 8.25
C MET A 144 -8.98 14.05 6.79
N ALA A 145 -9.65 13.43 5.83
CA ALA A 145 -9.60 13.82 4.43
C ALA A 145 -10.14 15.24 4.19
N GLN A 146 -11.02 15.72 5.07
CA GLN A 146 -11.62 17.06 5.00
C GLN A 146 -10.77 18.15 5.71
N GLN A 147 -9.66 17.75 6.36
CA GLN A 147 -8.78 18.69 7.06
C GLN A 147 -7.69 19.19 6.11
N SER A 148 -7.71 20.48 5.79
CA SER A 148 -6.74 21.10 4.89
C SER A 148 -5.31 21.15 5.46
N ASP A 149 -5.17 21.17 6.78
CA ASP A 149 -3.91 21.24 7.53
C ASP A 149 -3.43 19.89 8.05
N SER A 150 -4.02 18.77 7.63
CA SER A 150 -3.61 17.45 8.03
C SER A 150 -2.13 17.19 7.70
N PRO A 151 -1.30 16.81 8.71
CA PRO A 151 0.10 16.47 8.49
C PRO A 151 0.27 15.12 7.78
N VAL A 152 -0.82 14.37 7.60
CA VAL A 152 -0.81 13.05 6.96
C VAL A 152 -0.95 13.23 5.46
N ASP A 153 0.03 12.69 4.74
CA ASP A 153 0.12 12.82 3.29
C ASP A 153 -0.54 11.63 2.55
N ILE A 154 -0.57 10.45 3.20
CA ILE A 154 -1.03 9.20 2.58
C ILE A 154 -1.89 8.42 3.57
N PHE A 155 -3.03 7.91 3.09
CA PHE A 155 -3.86 6.96 3.82
C PHE A 155 -3.62 5.55 3.30
N MET A 156 -3.24 4.65 4.20
CA MET A 156 -3.15 3.23 3.91
C MET A 156 -4.34 2.51 4.56
N THR A 157 -5.35 2.18 3.76
CA THR A 157 -6.64 1.69 4.24
C THR A 157 -6.98 0.31 3.68
N ARG A 158 -7.85 -0.41 4.39
CA ARG A 158 -8.38 -1.68 3.91
C ARG A 158 -9.53 -1.45 2.93
N TYR A 159 -9.40 -1.99 1.72
CA TYR A 159 -10.46 -2.04 0.72
C TYR A 159 -10.30 -3.30 -0.13
N ASN A 160 -11.39 -4.07 -0.29
CA ASN A 160 -11.46 -5.26 -1.12
C ASN A 160 -12.93 -5.64 -1.33
N ALA A 161 -13.20 -6.66 -2.14
CA ALA A 161 -14.57 -7.07 -2.47
C ALA A 161 -15.44 -7.40 -1.25
N VAL A 162 -14.83 -7.91 -0.16
CA VAL A 162 -15.54 -8.24 1.11
C VAL A 162 -15.72 -6.98 1.97
N HIS A 163 -14.75 -6.07 1.98
CA HIS A 163 -14.74 -4.90 2.86
C HIS A 163 -14.74 -3.61 2.05
N ARG A 164 -15.91 -3.19 1.59
CA ARG A 164 -16.12 -2.03 0.71
C ARG A 164 -16.45 -0.71 1.41
N GLY A 165 -16.48 -0.68 2.72
CA GLY A 165 -16.92 0.50 3.47
C GLY A 165 -16.12 1.79 3.23
N ALA A 166 -14.94 1.73 2.58
CA ALA A 166 -14.23 2.93 2.13
C ALA A 166 -15.01 3.71 1.05
N GLU A 167 -15.87 3.04 0.28
CA GLU A 167 -16.75 3.66 -0.73
C GLU A 167 -17.75 4.65 -0.12
N GLN A 168 -18.14 4.45 1.16
CA GLN A 168 -19.04 5.35 1.89
C GLN A 168 -18.29 6.27 2.85
N ASP A 169 -17.25 5.75 3.53
CA ASP A 169 -16.68 6.43 4.68
C ASP A 169 -15.42 7.27 4.34
N ILE A 170 -14.75 7.04 3.20
CA ILE A 170 -13.49 7.71 2.86
C ILE A 170 -13.56 8.40 1.50
N PHE A 171 -13.87 7.66 0.43
CA PHE A 171 -13.74 8.15 -0.93
C PHE A 171 -14.61 9.36 -1.26
N PRO A 172 -15.86 9.49 -0.76
CA PRO A 172 -16.68 10.67 -1.00
C PRO A 172 -16.14 11.98 -0.37
N HIS A 173 -15.20 11.85 0.58
CA HIS A 173 -14.57 12.97 1.27
C HIS A 173 -13.23 13.39 0.66
N LEU A 174 -12.77 12.70 -0.38
CA LEU A 174 -11.55 13.04 -1.09
C LEU A 174 -11.85 14.16 -2.10
N THR A 175 -11.34 15.36 -1.85
CA THR A 175 -11.39 16.48 -2.78
C THR A 175 -10.15 16.50 -3.64
N GLU A 176 -10.19 17.06 -4.86
CA GLU A 176 -9.01 17.13 -5.72
C GLU A 176 -7.92 18.01 -5.11
N GLU A 177 -8.34 19.09 -4.48
CA GLU A 177 -7.43 20.01 -3.78
C GLU A 177 -6.91 19.36 -2.50
N ASN A 178 -5.59 19.23 -2.40
CA ASN A 178 -4.88 18.71 -1.22
C ASN A 178 -5.20 17.24 -0.85
N ARG A 179 -5.63 16.43 -1.83
CA ARG A 179 -6.04 15.03 -1.67
C ARG A 179 -4.90 14.18 -1.12
N PRO A 180 -5.08 13.43 -0.01
CA PRO A 180 -4.10 12.44 0.43
C PRO A 180 -3.95 11.32 -0.60
N GLY A 181 -2.74 10.74 -0.69
CA GLY A 181 -2.52 9.53 -1.47
C GLY A 181 -3.29 8.35 -0.86
N ILE A 182 -3.91 7.52 -1.71
CA ILE A 182 -4.69 6.37 -1.26
C ILE A 182 -3.97 5.09 -1.64
N THR A 183 -3.44 4.40 -0.62
CA THR A 183 -2.84 3.08 -0.75
C THR A 183 -3.73 2.04 -0.09
N ILE A 184 -3.94 0.91 -0.77
CA ILE A 184 -4.83 -0.15 -0.28
C ILE A 184 -4.01 -1.38 0.10
N TYR A 185 -4.37 -2.00 1.22
CA TYR A 185 -3.83 -3.28 1.65
C TYR A 185 -4.93 -4.33 1.83
N THR A 186 -4.55 -5.61 1.95
CA THR A 186 -5.47 -6.75 2.12
C THR A 186 -6.47 -6.95 0.97
N ALA A 187 -6.08 -6.65 -0.27
CA ALA A 187 -6.93 -6.79 -1.44
C ALA A 187 -7.52 -8.21 -1.60
N THR A 188 -6.76 -9.25 -1.25
CA THR A 188 -7.21 -10.66 -1.28
C THR A 188 -8.02 -11.08 -0.05
N CYS A 189 -8.35 -10.16 0.86
CA CYS A 189 -9.00 -10.45 2.14
C CYS A 189 -8.27 -11.56 2.92
N TRP A 190 -6.94 -11.43 3.10
CA TRP A 190 -6.07 -12.44 3.72
C TRP A 190 -6.17 -13.82 3.07
N GLY A 191 -6.35 -13.87 1.75
CA GLY A 191 -6.48 -15.09 0.97
C GLY A 191 -7.87 -15.72 0.99
N LYS A 192 -8.87 -15.14 1.67
CA LYS A 192 -10.25 -15.67 1.67
C LYS A 192 -10.86 -15.68 0.27
N LEU A 193 -10.61 -14.63 -0.52
CA LEU A 193 -11.08 -14.51 -1.90
C LEU A 193 -10.41 -15.49 -2.87
N LEU A 194 -9.25 -16.05 -2.48
CA LEU A 194 -8.50 -17.03 -3.27
C LEU A 194 -8.81 -18.48 -2.85
N ASN A 195 -9.64 -18.69 -1.83
CA ASN A 195 -9.89 -20.00 -1.25
C ASN A 195 -11.14 -20.64 -1.86
N PRO A 196 -11.02 -21.75 -2.63
CA PRO A 196 -12.16 -22.40 -3.26
C PRO A 196 -13.24 -22.85 -2.25
N LYS A 197 -12.87 -23.15 -1.00
CA LYS A 197 -13.83 -23.53 0.06
C LYS A 197 -14.67 -22.36 0.58
N LYS A 198 -14.37 -21.14 0.17
CA LYS A 198 -15.08 -19.90 0.59
C LYS A 198 -15.96 -19.33 -0.52
N MET A 199 -15.94 -19.92 -1.70
CA MET A 199 -16.69 -19.42 -2.84
C MET A 199 -18.17 -19.78 -2.79
N PRO A 200 -19.02 -18.99 -3.44
CA PRO A 200 -20.40 -19.41 -3.71
C PRO A 200 -20.43 -20.76 -4.43
N PRO A 201 -21.48 -21.58 -4.23
CA PRO A 201 -21.62 -22.86 -4.93
C PRO A 201 -21.52 -22.70 -6.45
N GLY A 202 -20.61 -23.48 -7.07
CA GLY A 202 -20.37 -23.45 -8.51
C GLY A 202 -19.44 -22.35 -9.01
N GLU A 203 -19.03 -21.41 -8.15
CA GLU A 203 -18.13 -20.34 -8.56
C GLU A 203 -16.65 -20.72 -8.32
N PRO A 204 -15.75 -20.45 -9.29
CA PRO A 204 -14.32 -20.61 -9.09
C PRO A 204 -13.79 -19.54 -8.14
N PRO A 205 -12.66 -19.80 -7.43
CA PRO A 205 -11.99 -18.78 -6.63
C PRO A 205 -11.50 -17.63 -7.51
N LEU A 206 -11.41 -16.45 -6.92
CA LEU A 206 -10.76 -15.32 -7.57
C LEU A 206 -9.23 -15.56 -7.60
N THR A 207 -8.57 -14.95 -8.57
CA THR A 207 -7.11 -14.84 -8.60
C THR A 207 -6.65 -13.60 -7.82
N ALA A 208 -5.38 -13.51 -7.45
CA ALA A 208 -4.84 -12.30 -6.84
C ALA A 208 -4.93 -11.12 -7.82
N SER A 209 -4.72 -11.37 -9.12
CA SER A 209 -4.92 -10.41 -10.19
C SER A 209 -6.34 -9.82 -10.20
N ASP A 210 -7.38 -10.65 -10.07
CA ASP A 210 -8.77 -10.17 -10.01
C ASP A 210 -9.01 -9.27 -8.80
N CYS A 211 -8.46 -9.66 -7.64
CA CYS A 211 -8.55 -8.87 -6.41
C CYS A 211 -7.85 -7.51 -6.55
N TYR A 212 -6.68 -7.45 -7.20
CA TYR A 212 -5.96 -6.20 -7.43
C TYR A 212 -6.68 -5.33 -8.46
N ARG A 213 -7.19 -5.91 -9.54
CA ARG A 213 -8.01 -5.19 -10.53
C ARG A 213 -9.26 -4.59 -9.89
N PHE A 214 -9.95 -5.33 -9.01
CA PHE A 214 -11.08 -4.81 -8.25
C PHE A 214 -10.73 -3.53 -7.49
N VAL A 215 -9.62 -3.54 -6.79
CA VAL A 215 -9.14 -2.38 -6.02
C VAL A 215 -8.76 -1.23 -6.93
N LEU A 216 -8.00 -1.50 -8.00
CA LEU A 216 -7.44 -0.48 -8.89
C LEU A 216 -8.46 0.12 -9.86
N THR A 217 -9.57 -0.58 -10.14
CA THR A 217 -10.67 -0.05 -10.95
C THR A 217 -11.38 1.12 -10.25
N ASN A 218 -11.29 1.21 -8.92
CA ASN A 218 -11.82 2.35 -8.19
C ASN A 218 -10.96 3.60 -8.47
N PRO A 219 -11.53 4.70 -9.01
CA PRO A 219 -10.77 5.89 -9.42
C PRO A 219 -10.10 6.63 -8.27
N HIS A 220 -10.55 6.42 -7.04
CA HIS A 220 -9.97 7.07 -5.85
C HIS A 220 -8.72 6.36 -5.34
N VAL A 221 -8.41 5.14 -5.83
CA VAL A 221 -7.24 4.39 -5.40
C VAL A 221 -6.03 4.72 -6.27
N ASP A 222 -4.92 5.10 -5.64
CA ASP A 222 -3.68 5.37 -6.36
C ASP A 222 -2.84 4.11 -6.53
N LEU A 223 -2.77 3.27 -5.48
CA LEU A 223 -1.89 2.11 -5.44
C LEU A 223 -2.50 0.98 -4.59
N CYS A 224 -2.34 -0.26 -5.05
CA CYS A 224 -2.67 -1.47 -4.30
C CYS A 224 -1.39 -2.20 -3.86
N MET A 225 -1.27 -2.48 -2.56
CA MET A 225 -0.16 -3.26 -2.01
C MET A 225 -0.35 -4.74 -2.27
N THR A 226 0.67 -5.37 -2.82
CA THR A 226 0.76 -6.82 -2.99
C THR A 226 1.69 -7.43 -1.95
N GLY A 227 1.46 -8.68 -1.58
CA GLY A 227 2.27 -9.38 -0.58
C GLY A 227 2.53 -10.84 -0.99
N PRO A 228 3.24 -11.08 -2.09
CA PRO A 228 3.54 -12.43 -2.55
C PRO A 228 4.57 -13.11 -1.63
N LYS A 229 4.48 -14.43 -1.53
CA LYS A 229 5.44 -15.27 -0.80
C LYS A 229 6.63 -15.69 -1.67
N ASN A 230 6.40 -15.77 -2.97
CA ASN A 230 7.36 -16.24 -3.97
C ASN A 230 7.13 -15.54 -5.32
N GLU A 231 7.97 -15.86 -6.29
CA GLU A 231 7.93 -15.28 -7.63
C GLU A 231 6.65 -15.65 -8.38
N LEU A 232 6.17 -16.88 -8.29
CA LEU A 232 4.95 -17.32 -8.99
C LEU A 232 3.72 -16.54 -8.53
N GLU A 233 3.56 -16.34 -7.22
CA GLU A 233 2.48 -15.49 -6.68
C GLU A 233 2.63 -14.02 -7.11
N MET A 234 3.88 -13.55 -7.23
CA MET A 234 4.16 -12.21 -7.71
C MET A 234 3.77 -12.07 -9.19
N ASP A 235 4.27 -12.95 -10.04
CA ASP A 235 4.02 -12.92 -11.48
C ASP A 235 2.52 -13.01 -11.80
N GLU A 236 1.80 -13.90 -11.09
CA GLU A 236 0.34 -14.01 -11.21
C GLU A 236 -0.33 -12.67 -10.85
N GLY A 237 0.02 -12.09 -9.70
CA GLY A 237 -0.55 -10.81 -9.26
C GLY A 237 -0.25 -9.67 -10.22
N MET A 238 0.97 -9.59 -10.77
CA MET A 238 1.39 -8.55 -11.71
C MET A 238 0.65 -8.61 -13.05
N THR A 239 0.01 -9.74 -13.40
CA THR A 239 -0.87 -9.79 -14.59
C THR A 239 -2.00 -8.77 -14.53
N ALA A 240 -2.39 -8.31 -13.35
CA ALA A 240 -3.40 -7.26 -13.16
C ALA A 240 -3.06 -5.97 -13.92
N LEU A 241 -1.76 -5.62 -13.99
CA LEU A 241 -1.31 -4.42 -14.69
C LEU A 241 -1.65 -4.46 -16.17
N LYS A 242 -1.41 -5.60 -16.83
CA LYS A 242 -1.68 -5.80 -18.26
C LYS A 242 -3.15 -6.01 -18.57
N LYS A 243 -3.91 -6.65 -17.65
CA LYS A 243 -5.34 -6.89 -17.85
C LYS A 243 -6.18 -5.60 -17.73
N GLY A 244 -5.69 -4.60 -17.01
CA GLY A 244 -6.38 -3.33 -16.83
C GLY A 244 -7.66 -3.42 -15.97
N PRO A 245 -8.54 -2.42 -16.06
CA PRO A 245 -9.78 -2.35 -15.28
C PRO A 245 -10.69 -3.56 -15.50
N LEU A 246 -11.51 -3.86 -14.49
CA LEU A 246 -12.57 -4.83 -14.61
C LEU A 246 -13.69 -4.30 -15.53
N SER A 247 -14.32 -5.19 -16.29
CA SER A 247 -15.63 -4.91 -16.91
C SER A 247 -16.73 -4.83 -15.85
N ASP A 248 -17.88 -4.30 -16.22
CA ASP A 248 -19.03 -4.22 -15.30
C ASP A 248 -19.48 -5.62 -14.85
N GLU A 249 -19.45 -6.61 -15.74
CA GLU A 249 -19.78 -8.01 -15.43
C GLU A 249 -18.77 -8.63 -14.46
N GLU A 250 -17.48 -8.45 -14.69
CA GLU A 250 -16.41 -8.90 -13.77
C GLU A 250 -16.57 -8.24 -12.40
N MET A 251 -16.85 -6.92 -12.37
CA MET A 251 -17.05 -6.16 -11.15
C MET A 251 -18.25 -6.70 -10.36
N GLU A 252 -19.36 -6.94 -11.03
CA GLU A 252 -20.57 -7.49 -10.39
C GLU A 252 -20.33 -8.89 -9.81
N ARG A 253 -19.69 -9.78 -10.57
CA ARG A 253 -19.31 -11.11 -10.10
C ARG A 253 -18.44 -11.06 -8.86
N ILE A 254 -17.41 -10.21 -8.86
CA ILE A 254 -16.48 -10.08 -7.73
C ILE A 254 -17.20 -9.48 -6.51
N ARG A 255 -18.10 -8.51 -6.69
CA ARG A 255 -18.92 -7.95 -5.62
C ARG A 255 -19.82 -9.00 -4.99
N LYS A 256 -20.54 -9.80 -5.79
CA LYS A 256 -21.37 -10.94 -5.32
C LYS A 256 -20.55 -11.95 -4.51
N THR A 257 -19.36 -12.30 -5.01
CA THR A 257 -18.42 -13.17 -4.26
C THR A 257 -18.03 -12.56 -2.92
N GLY A 258 -17.74 -11.27 -2.92
CA GLY A 258 -17.41 -10.53 -1.69
C GLY A 258 -18.55 -10.51 -0.68
N ASP A 259 -19.78 -10.29 -1.12
CA ASP A 259 -20.98 -10.30 -0.27
C ASP A 259 -21.23 -11.68 0.34
N TYR A 260 -21.09 -12.74 -0.45
CA TYR A 260 -21.21 -14.11 0.04
C TYR A 260 -20.17 -14.45 1.14
N ILE A 261 -18.93 -13.97 1.00
CA ILE A 261 -17.86 -14.20 1.99
C ILE A 261 -18.04 -13.33 3.24
N TYR A 262 -18.68 -12.18 3.10
CA TYR A 262 -18.96 -11.28 4.22
C TYR A 262 -19.97 -11.88 5.21
N GLY A 263 -20.98 -12.59 4.72
CA GLY A 263 -22.06 -13.26 5.47
C GLY A 263 -23.30 -12.41 5.54
#